data_4e62c38fc5a7de58f8baa5bbec3c6d8c
#
_entry.id   4e62c38fc5a7de58f8baa5bbec3c6d8c
#
_cell.length_a   1.000
_cell.length_b   1.000
_cell.length_c   1.000
_cell.angle_alpha   90.00
_cell.angle_beta   90.00
_cell.angle_gamma   90.00
#
_symmetry.space_group_name_H-M   'P 1'
#
loop_
_entity.id
_entity.type
_entity.pdbx_description
1 polymer ?
#
loop_
_entity_poly.entity_id
_entity_poly.type
_entity_poly.pdbx_seq_one_letter_code
_entity_poly.pdbx_strand_id
1 'polypeptide(L)'
;MFAKDREAMRLTPAEVRLILIESLQWCANNAVYFLGLIGAATYDLAGTAFLVAAITLVRNLTTSVGNMVSGSVIDRFGPRRTSFVTCVITAVLSLVIGLAPLSVPGLVFAACVLGLAGGFINTCTHAFPGYLESTTEGRTRVNGLMVFYSNIAYTAGPLLGGAIVSCFATQSVYLLMAAMMGVAAVLSLGCHESVVPPKAEKQKGGIFGGMVEGARLTFCNHDLRLIFISGFLGFFAFGAFDSLESLFYRDVLNVDIVWLGWLSSVVGLTSSVGAFALTKLSARHVNLRLLLGSLMTVGIGYMA
;
A
#
# COMPACT_ATOMS: atom_id res chain seq x y z
N MET A 1 -5.27 39.44 -3.91
CA MET A 1 -4.99 38.38 -2.93
C MET A 1 -5.72 37.10 -3.32
N PHE A 2 -7.04 37.04 -3.44
CA PHE A 2 -7.84 35.86 -3.77
C PHE A 2 -7.58 35.18 -5.12
N ALA A 3 -7.09 35.89 -6.14
CA ALA A 3 -6.79 35.27 -7.44
C ALA A 3 -5.46 34.47 -7.41
N LYS A 4 -4.48 34.94 -6.67
CA LYS A 4 -3.16 34.32 -6.50
C LYS A 4 -3.27 33.03 -5.64
N ASP A 5 -4.19 33.04 -4.67
CA ASP A 5 -4.48 31.86 -3.82
C ASP A 5 -5.27 30.80 -4.60
N ARG A 6 -6.09 31.17 -5.58
CA ARG A 6 -6.78 30.22 -6.48
C ARG A 6 -5.85 29.56 -7.50
N GLU A 7 -4.83 30.26 -7.98
CA GLU A 7 -3.80 29.65 -8.85
C GLU A 7 -2.91 28.68 -8.07
N ALA A 8 -2.56 29.01 -6.83
CA ALA A 8 -1.80 28.12 -5.95
C ALA A 8 -2.55 26.84 -5.55
N MET A 9 -3.89 26.82 -5.69
CA MET A 9 -4.74 25.64 -5.41
C MET A 9 -4.94 24.73 -6.62
N ARG A 10 -4.53 25.10 -7.83
CA ARG A 10 -4.66 24.23 -9.01
C ARG A 10 -3.55 23.19 -9.01
N LEU A 11 -3.96 21.92 -9.13
CA LEU A 11 -3.04 20.82 -9.30
C LEU A 11 -2.36 20.89 -10.67
N THR A 12 -1.07 20.68 -10.70
CA THR A 12 -0.34 20.55 -11.96
C THR A 12 -0.69 19.21 -12.63
N PRO A 13 -0.57 19.10 -13.96
CA PRO A 13 -0.81 17.82 -14.64
C PRO A 13 0.08 16.69 -14.13
N ALA A 14 1.28 16.98 -13.64
CA ALA A 14 2.20 15.99 -13.07
C ALA A 14 1.70 15.49 -11.70
N GLU A 15 1.19 16.39 -10.85
CA GLU A 15 0.59 16.03 -9.56
C GLU A 15 -0.67 15.16 -9.74
N VAL A 16 -1.54 15.53 -10.69
CA VAL A 16 -2.73 14.72 -11.01
C VAL A 16 -2.34 13.31 -11.48
N ARG A 17 -1.34 13.22 -12.37
CA ARG A 17 -0.84 11.92 -12.83
C ARG A 17 -0.28 11.08 -11.69
N LEU A 18 0.50 11.69 -10.78
CA LEU A 18 1.06 10.99 -9.62
C LEU A 18 -0.04 10.45 -8.71
N ILE A 19 -1.06 11.25 -8.41
CA ILE A 19 -2.22 10.82 -7.60
C ILE A 19 -2.95 9.65 -8.28
N LEU A 20 -3.14 9.72 -9.60
CA LEU A 20 -3.77 8.63 -10.36
C LEU A 20 -2.91 7.36 -10.35
N ILE A 21 -1.59 7.48 -10.54
CA ILE A 21 -0.65 6.35 -10.47
C ILE A 21 -0.79 5.65 -9.12
N GLU A 22 -0.72 6.39 -8.02
CA GLU A 22 -0.84 5.84 -6.67
C GLU A 22 -2.21 5.19 -6.45
N SER A 23 -3.28 5.84 -6.87
CA SER A 23 -4.63 5.29 -6.75
C SER A 23 -4.80 3.98 -7.51
N LEU A 24 -4.30 3.90 -8.74
CA LEU A 24 -4.33 2.66 -9.54
C LEU A 24 -3.51 1.55 -8.87
N GLN A 25 -2.34 1.89 -8.33
CA GLN A 25 -1.46 0.94 -7.64
C GLN A 25 -2.11 0.39 -6.38
N TRP A 26 -2.69 1.26 -5.52
CA TRP A 26 -3.38 0.84 -4.30
C TRP A 26 -4.62 -0.01 -4.60
N CYS A 27 -5.43 0.40 -5.58
CA CYS A 27 -6.60 -0.34 -6.00
C CYS A 27 -6.23 -1.75 -6.50
N ALA A 28 -5.28 -1.84 -7.44
CA ALA A 28 -4.84 -3.10 -8.01
C ALA A 28 -4.18 -4.02 -6.98
N ASN A 29 -3.31 -3.44 -6.13
CA ASN A 29 -2.59 -4.20 -5.12
C ASN A 29 -3.54 -4.79 -4.07
N ASN A 30 -4.57 -4.05 -3.63
CA ASN A 30 -5.54 -4.56 -2.67
C ASN A 30 -6.52 -5.55 -3.29
N ALA A 31 -6.96 -5.35 -4.54
CA ALA A 31 -7.74 -6.35 -5.26
C ALA A 31 -7.00 -7.70 -5.32
N VAL A 32 -5.73 -7.68 -5.74
CA VAL A 32 -4.90 -8.89 -5.83
C VAL A 32 -4.60 -9.47 -4.45
N TYR A 33 -4.31 -8.64 -3.44
CA TYR A 33 -4.02 -9.12 -2.10
C TYR A 33 -5.19 -9.91 -1.50
N PHE A 34 -6.38 -9.29 -1.46
CA PHE A 34 -7.53 -9.91 -0.83
C PHE A 34 -8.12 -11.06 -1.67
N LEU A 35 -8.31 -10.87 -2.97
CA LEU A 35 -8.98 -11.86 -3.81
C LEU A 35 -7.98 -12.81 -4.50
N GLY A 36 -6.94 -12.25 -5.12
CA GLY A 36 -5.98 -13.02 -5.91
C GLY A 36 -5.04 -13.89 -5.09
N LEU A 37 -4.59 -13.44 -3.92
CA LEU A 37 -3.67 -14.19 -3.05
C LEU A 37 -4.42 -14.89 -1.92
N ILE A 38 -5.01 -14.14 -0.99
CA ILE A 38 -5.68 -14.70 0.19
C ILE A 38 -6.94 -15.45 -0.21
N GLY A 39 -7.80 -14.84 -1.02
CA GLY A 39 -9.04 -15.45 -1.49
C GLY A 39 -8.79 -16.73 -2.28
N ALA A 40 -7.88 -16.71 -3.26
CA ALA A 40 -7.51 -17.88 -4.04
C ALA A 40 -6.92 -18.99 -3.16
N ALA A 41 -6.04 -18.65 -2.21
CA ALA A 41 -5.50 -19.63 -1.28
C ALA A 41 -6.57 -20.28 -0.41
N THR A 42 -7.52 -19.47 0.10
CA THR A 42 -8.56 -19.92 1.04
C THR A 42 -9.66 -20.70 0.35
N TYR A 43 -10.22 -20.16 -0.74
CA TYR A 43 -11.43 -20.70 -1.36
C TYR A 43 -11.14 -21.65 -2.53
N ASP A 44 -10.27 -21.27 -3.47
CA ASP A 44 -10.03 -22.08 -4.67
C ASP A 44 -9.10 -23.26 -4.39
N LEU A 45 -8.09 -23.10 -3.52
CA LEU A 45 -7.16 -24.17 -3.16
C LEU A 45 -7.50 -24.83 -1.82
N ALA A 46 -8.62 -24.44 -1.18
CA ALA A 46 -9.04 -24.94 0.13
C ALA A 46 -7.87 -24.96 1.16
N GLY A 47 -7.06 -23.90 1.12
CA GLY A 47 -5.83 -23.79 1.88
C GLY A 47 -6.05 -23.78 3.39
N THR A 48 -5.03 -24.24 4.11
CA THR A 48 -4.98 -24.17 5.57
C THR A 48 -4.53 -22.79 6.04
N ALA A 49 -4.75 -22.49 7.33
CA ALA A 49 -4.25 -21.28 7.97
C ALA A 49 -2.73 -21.09 7.76
N PHE A 50 -1.97 -22.19 7.76
CA PHE A 50 -0.53 -22.15 7.51
C PHE A 50 -0.20 -21.67 6.10
N LEU A 51 -0.93 -22.13 5.08
CA LEU A 51 -0.71 -21.70 3.70
C LEU A 51 -1.00 -20.19 3.53
N VAL A 52 -2.13 -19.71 4.06
CA VAL A 52 -2.50 -18.29 3.99
C VAL A 52 -1.48 -17.42 4.71
N ALA A 53 -1.08 -17.81 5.92
CA ALA A 53 -0.05 -17.11 6.68
C ALA A 53 1.32 -17.12 5.97
N ALA A 54 1.70 -18.23 5.34
CA ALA A 54 2.96 -18.33 4.59
C ALA A 54 2.97 -17.42 3.37
N ILE A 55 1.88 -17.35 2.59
CA ILE A 55 1.73 -16.45 1.44
C ILE A 55 1.84 -14.99 1.89
N THR A 56 1.13 -14.62 2.96
CA THR A 56 1.18 -13.27 3.52
C THR A 56 2.58 -12.91 4.03
N LEU A 57 3.25 -13.84 4.73
CA LEU A 57 4.61 -13.67 5.21
C LEU A 57 5.59 -13.44 4.06
N VAL A 58 5.57 -14.29 3.04
CA VAL A 58 6.43 -14.17 1.85
C VAL A 58 6.22 -12.82 1.19
N ARG A 59 4.96 -12.42 0.97
CA ARG A 59 4.64 -11.12 0.37
C ARG A 59 5.19 -9.95 1.20
N ASN A 60 4.96 -9.95 2.50
CA ASN A 60 5.39 -8.84 3.37
C ASN A 60 6.92 -8.77 3.50
N LEU A 61 7.61 -9.91 3.59
CA LEU A 61 9.07 -9.94 3.59
C LEU A 61 9.64 -9.41 2.27
N THR A 62 9.13 -9.84 1.14
CA THR A 62 9.60 -9.37 -0.17
C THR A 62 9.25 -7.90 -0.42
N THR A 63 8.10 -7.41 0.08
CA THR A 63 7.77 -5.98 0.07
C THR A 63 8.79 -5.17 0.88
N SER A 64 9.16 -5.66 2.05
CA SER A 64 10.18 -5.00 2.89
C SER A 64 11.54 -4.95 2.20
N VAL A 65 11.96 -6.04 1.55
CA VAL A 65 13.18 -6.06 0.72
C VAL A 65 13.07 -5.06 -0.43
N GLY A 66 11.94 -5.02 -1.12
CA GLY A 66 11.66 -4.06 -2.18
C GLY A 66 11.79 -2.62 -1.72
N ASN A 67 11.19 -2.28 -0.57
CA ASN A 67 11.30 -0.95 0.04
C ASN A 67 12.76 -0.58 0.35
N MET A 68 13.55 -1.51 0.88
CA MET A 68 14.96 -1.26 1.23
C MET A 68 15.86 -1.01 0.01
N VAL A 69 15.65 -1.79 -1.06
CA VAL A 69 16.51 -1.74 -2.26
C VAL A 69 16.11 -0.58 -3.17
N SER A 70 14.82 -0.25 -3.24
CA SER A 70 14.27 0.76 -4.16
C SER A 70 14.86 2.15 -3.96
N GLY A 71 15.17 2.56 -2.72
CA GLY A 71 15.76 3.87 -2.45
C GLY A 71 17.04 4.11 -3.26
N SER A 72 17.97 3.16 -3.26
CA SER A 72 19.23 3.26 -4.00
C SER A 72 19.02 3.28 -5.53
N VAL A 73 17.98 2.61 -6.02
CA VAL A 73 17.62 2.60 -7.44
C VAL A 73 17.02 3.94 -7.85
N ILE A 74 16.14 4.50 -7.02
CA ILE A 74 15.54 5.83 -7.23
C ILE A 74 16.61 6.92 -7.24
N ASP A 75 17.56 6.89 -6.31
CA ASP A 75 18.67 7.85 -6.24
C ASP A 75 19.54 7.81 -7.50
N ARG A 76 19.66 6.65 -8.15
CA ARG A 76 20.48 6.47 -9.34
C ARG A 76 19.75 6.80 -10.64
N PHE A 77 18.49 6.39 -10.78
CA PHE A 77 17.75 6.43 -12.05
C PHE A 77 16.62 7.47 -12.05
N GLY A 78 16.29 8.03 -10.90
CA GLY A 78 15.15 8.91 -10.68
C GLY A 78 13.83 8.13 -10.47
N PRO A 79 12.83 8.76 -9.82
CA PRO A 79 11.55 8.11 -9.52
C PRO A 79 10.73 7.82 -10.78
N ARG A 80 10.79 8.68 -11.80
CA ARG A 80 10.05 8.52 -13.05
C ARG A 80 10.40 7.23 -13.78
N ARG A 81 11.70 7.00 -14.03
CA ARG A 81 12.18 5.80 -14.74
C ARG A 81 11.93 4.55 -13.91
N THR A 82 12.20 4.63 -12.61
CA THR A 82 12.01 3.50 -11.69
C THR A 82 10.53 3.13 -11.62
N SER A 83 9.61 4.09 -11.49
CA SER A 83 8.16 3.85 -11.49
C SER A 83 7.70 3.23 -12.81
N PHE A 84 8.12 3.77 -13.96
CA PHE A 84 7.78 3.22 -15.27
C PHE A 84 8.19 1.75 -15.40
N VAL A 85 9.46 1.46 -15.17
CA VAL A 85 10.02 0.10 -15.32
C VAL A 85 9.32 -0.87 -14.35
N THR A 86 9.12 -0.47 -13.11
CA THR A 86 8.46 -1.32 -12.11
C THR A 86 6.99 -1.57 -12.47
N CYS A 87 6.25 -0.55 -12.93
CA CYS A 87 4.87 -0.73 -13.38
C CYS A 87 4.78 -1.66 -14.60
N VAL A 88 5.70 -1.54 -15.59
CA VAL A 88 5.75 -2.45 -16.74
C VAL A 88 6.04 -3.88 -16.31
N ILE A 89 7.05 -4.08 -15.46
CA ILE A 89 7.40 -5.42 -14.94
C ILE A 89 6.19 -6.01 -14.20
N THR A 90 5.56 -5.23 -13.33
CA THR A 90 4.38 -5.67 -12.57
C THR A 90 3.21 -6.03 -13.50
N ALA A 91 2.96 -5.22 -14.54
CA ALA A 91 1.91 -5.50 -15.51
C ALA A 91 2.16 -6.81 -16.26
N VAL A 92 3.39 -7.04 -16.74
CA VAL A 92 3.77 -8.27 -17.46
C VAL A 92 3.67 -9.49 -16.53
N LEU A 93 4.22 -9.40 -15.32
CA LEU A 93 4.16 -10.50 -14.35
C LEU A 93 2.71 -10.82 -13.95
N SER A 94 1.89 -9.82 -13.72
CA SER A 94 0.47 -10.01 -13.40
C SER A 94 -0.28 -10.64 -14.56
N LEU A 95 0.02 -10.25 -15.80
CA LEU A 95 -0.56 -10.88 -16.99
C LEU A 95 -0.20 -12.36 -17.06
N VAL A 96 1.10 -12.71 -16.87
CA VAL A 96 1.56 -14.09 -16.88
C VAL A 96 0.89 -14.91 -15.78
N ILE A 97 0.81 -14.38 -14.55
CA ILE A 97 0.17 -15.05 -13.41
C ILE A 97 -1.33 -15.23 -13.67
N GLY A 98 -2.01 -14.22 -14.22
CA GLY A 98 -3.44 -14.26 -14.51
C GLY A 98 -3.82 -15.28 -15.61
N LEU A 99 -2.89 -15.62 -16.49
CA LEU A 99 -3.07 -16.63 -17.55
C LEU A 99 -2.58 -18.02 -17.15
N ALA A 100 -1.79 -18.13 -16.07
CA ALA A 100 -1.28 -19.39 -15.59
C ALA A 100 -2.33 -20.17 -14.78
N PRO A 101 -2.26 -21.51 -14.76
CA PRO A 101 -3.16 -22.30 -13.91
C PRO A 101 -2.88 -22.03 -12.43
N LEU A 102 -3.96 -21.94 -11.64
CA LEU A 102 -3.86 -21.68 -10.20
C LEU A 102 -3.20 -22.88 -9.51
N SER A 103 -2.18 -22.60 -8.71
CA SER A 103 -1.45 -23.61 -7.95
C SER A 103 -0.77 -22.99 -6.73
N VAL A 104 -0.51 -23.79 -5.70
CA VAL A 104 0.18 -23.31 -4.48
C VAL A 104 1.56 -22.71 -4.81
N PRO A 105 2.44 -23.36 -5.62
CA PRO A 105 3.71 -22.75 -6.00
C PRO A 105 3.53 -21.46 -6.79
N GLY A 106 2.49 -21.38 -7.66
CA GLY A 106 2.16 -20.18 -8.42
C GLY A 106 1.75 -19.01 -7.52
N LEU A 107 0.96 -19.26 -6.47
CA LEU A 107 0.58 -18.23 -5.50
C LEU A 107 1.77 -17.75 -4.66
N VAL A 108 2.65 -18.65 -4.23
CA VAL A 108 3.88 -18.28 -3.50
C VAL A 108 4.79 -17.44 -4.40
N PHE A 109 4.94 -17.82 -5.66
CA PHE A 109 5.68 -17.04 -6.65
C PHE A 109 5.05 -15.66 -6.86
N ALA A 110 3.73 -15.60 -7.04
CA ALA A 110 2.99 -14.33 -7.16
C ALA A 110 3.20 -13.44 -5.94
N ALA A 111 3.07 -13.99 -4.73
CA ALA A 111 3.31 -13.27 -3.48
C ALA A 111 4.73 -12.69 -3.40
N CYS A 112 5.72 -13.47 -3.83
CA CYS A 112 7.13 -13.06 -3.84
C CYS A 112 7.38 -11.91 -4.80
N VAL A 113 7.03 -12.07 -6.09
CA VAL A 113 7.34 -11.06 -7.12
C VAL A 113 6.49 -9.81 -7.00
N LEU A 114 5.19 -9.95 -6.69
CA LEU A 114 4.30 -8.81 -6.52
C LEU A 114 4.57 -8.08 -5.20
N GLY A 115 5.00 -8.79 -4.16
CA GLY A 115 5.50 -8.20 -2.93
C GLY A 115 6.73 -7.32 -3.20
N LEU A 116 7.75 -7.86 -3.86
CA LEU A 116 8.96 -7.12 -4.21
C LEU A 116 8.64 -5.88 -5.06
N ALA A 117 7.84 -6.04 -6.11
CA ALA A 117 7.41 -4.96 -6.97
C ALA A 117 6.60 -3.90 -6.21
N GLY A 118 5.71 -4.34 -5.30
CA GLY A 118 4.93 -3.45 -4.42
C GLY A 118 5.81 -2.56 -3.55
N GLY A 119 6.91 -3.11 -3.00
CA GLY A 119 7.89 -2.33 -2.25
C GLY A 119 8.57 -1.24 -3.11
N PHE A 120 8.98 -1.57 -4.33
CA PHE A 120 9.53 -0.58 -5.26
C PHE A 120 8.52 0.51 -5.60
N ILE A 121 7.29 0.14 -5.93
CA ILE A 121 6.22 1.07 -6.28
C ILE A 121 5.94 2.01 -5.11
N ASN A 122 5.74 1.47 -3.92
CA ASN A 122 5.45 2.25 -2.71
C ASN A 122 6.54 3.30 -2.42
N THR A 123 7.80 2.90 -2.46
CA THR A 123 8.92 3.84 -2.23
C THR A 123 9.00 4.89 -3.34
N CYS A 124 8.78 4.50 -4.62
CA CYS A 124 8.79 5.44 -5.74
C CYS A 124 7.72 6.52 -5.60
N THR A 125 6.48 6.14 -5.34
CA THR A 125 5.36 7.08 -5.23
C THR A 125 5.55 8.03 -4.06
N HIS A 126 6.04 7.56 -2.93
CA HIS A 126 6.30 8.41 -1.76
C HIS A 126 7.53 9.33 -1.92
N ALA A 127 8.51 8.95 -2.76
CA ALA A 127 9.63 9.82 -3.09
C ALA A 127 9.27 10.92 -4.10
N PHE A 128 8.30 10.66 -4.98
CA PHE A 128 7.98 11.51 -6.13
C PHE A 128 7.62 12.96 -5.79
N PRO A 129 6.82 13.28 -4.75
CA PRO A 129 6.51 14.66 -4.38
C PRO A 129 7.74 15.53 -4.15
N GLY A 130 8.85 14.94 -3.66
CA GLY A 130 10.13 15.63 -3.50
C GLY A 130 10.79 16.05 -4.80
N TYR A 131 10.45 15.41 -5.92
CA TYR A 131 10.95 15.70 -7.27
C TYR A 131 10.00 16.57 -8.09
N LEU A 132 8.77 16.77 -7.63
CA LEU A 132 7.77 17.64 -8.29
C LEU A 132 7.72 19.02 -7.65
N GLU A 133 7.77 19.09 -6.33
CA GLU A 133 7.55 20.30 -5.55
C GLU A 133 8.80 20.71 -4.77
N SER A 134 9.18 21.99 -4.92
CA SER A 134 10.31 22.58 -4.20
C SER A 134 9.94 23.04 -2.79
N THR A 135 8.66 23.41 -2.58
CA THR A 135 8.16 23.97 -1.32
C THR A 135 7.63 22.88 -0.37
N THR A 136 7.79 23.09 0.93
CA THR A 136 7.28 22.16 1.95
C THR A 136 5.73 22.13 1.92
N GLU A 137 5.10 23.26 1.72
CA GLU A 137 3.62 23.37 1.62
C GLU A 137 3.08 22.59 0.42
N GLY A 138 3.74 22.71 -0.75
CA GLY A 138 3.37 21.97 -1.96
C GLY A 138 3.48 20.46 -1.75
N ARG A 139 4.61 20.00 -1.19
CA ARG A 139 4.81 18.57 -0.87
C ARG A 139 3.77 18.05 0.11
N THR A 140 3.45 18.80 1.18
CA THR A 140 2.45 18.42 2.17
C THR A 140 1.06 18.33 1.52
N ARG A 141 0.71 19.25 0.62
CA ARG A 141 -0.55 19.22 -0.12
C ARG A 141 -0.64 17.99 -1.02
N VAL A 142 0.38 17.72 -1.82
CA VAL A 142 0.40 16.56 -2.73
C VAL A 142 0.31 15.26 -1.92
N ASN A 143 1.11 15.11 -0.87
CA ASN A 143 1.06 13.94 0.02
C ASN A 143 -0.33 13.76 0.66
N GLY A 144 -0.96 14.84 1.12
CA GLY A 144 -2.31 14.78 1.69
C GLY A 144 -3.35 14.27 0.69
N LEU A 145 -3.27 14.75 -0.57
CA LEU A 145 -4.15 14.27 -1.63
C LEU A 145 -3.86 12.82 -2.02
N MET A 146 -2.60 12.43 -2.09
CA MET A 146 -2.21 11.04 -2.33
C MET A 146 -2.82 10.13 -1.28
N VAL A 147 -2.65 10.42 0.01
CA VAL A 147 -3.25 9.65 1.12
C VAL A 147 -4.77 9.61 1.01
N PHE A 148 -5.43 10.71 0.68
CA PHE A 148 -6.88 10.74 0.54
C PHE A 148 -7.37 9.81 -0.59
N TYR A 149 -6.78 9.93 -1.77
CA TYR A 149 -7.18 9.11 -2.92
C TYR A 149 -6.73 7.64 -2.79
N SER A 150 -5.60 7.36 -2.13
CA SER A 150 -5.17 5.99 -1.86
C SER A 150 -6.11 5.27 -0.88
N ASN A 151 -6.70 5.96 0.10
CA ASN A 151 -7.72 5.38 0.97
C ASN A 151 -9.01 5.02 0.20
N ILE A 152 -9.43 5.87 -0.75
CA ILE A 152 -10.55 5.54 -1.66
C ILE A 152 -10.20 4.31 -2.51
N ALA A 153 -9.00 4.27 -3.06
CA ALA A 153 -8.51 3.17 -3.89
C ALA A 153 -8.34 1.87 -3.09
N TYR A 154 -7.94 1.96 -1.82
CA TYR A 154 -7.88 0.82 -0.90
C TYR A 154 -9.25 0.15 -0.75
N THR A 155 -10.30 0.95 -0.61
CA THR A 155 -11.68 0.48 -0.53
C THR A 155 -12.20 -0.06 -1.87
N ALA A 156 -11.87 0.63 -2.97
CA ALA A 156 -12.34 0.27 -4.31
C ALA A 156 -11.70 -1.04 -4.82
N GLY A 157 -10.46 -1.33 -4.42
CA GLY A 157 -9.72 -2.51 -4.87
C GLY A 157 -10.45 -3.83 -4.62
N PRO A 158 -10.72 -4.20 -3.36
CA PRO A 158 -11.42 -5.42 -3.02
C PRO A 158 -12.85 -5.47 -3.61
N LEU A 159 -13.53 -4.31 -3.70
CA LEU A 159 -14.86 -4.20 -4.29
C LEU A 159 -14.84 -4.58 -5.78
N LEU A 160 -13.91 -4.00 -6.55
CA LEU A 160 -13.74 -4.33 -7.97
C LEU A 160 -13.25 -5.78 -8.14
N GLY A 161 -12.34 -6.24 -7.29
CA GLY A 161 -11.90 -7.62 -7.27
C GLY A 161 -13.06 -8.59 -7.02
N GLY A 162 -13.90 -8.33 -6.01
CA GLY A 162 -15.10 -9.12 -5.71
C GLY A 162 -16.10 -9.14 -6.88
N ALA A 163 -16.33 -7.98 -7.51
CA ALA A 163 -17.18 -7.89 -8.70
C ALA A 163 -16.64 -8.69 -9.89
N ILE A 164 -15.32 -8.72 -10.08
CA ILE A 164 -14.70 -9.53 -11.14
C ILE A 164 -14.83 -11.02 -10.82
N VAL A 165 -14.52 -11.42 -9.58
CA VAL A 165 -14.56 -12.83 -9.18
C VAL A 165 -16.01 -13.37 -9.19
N SER A 166 -17.02 -12.53 -9.00
CA SER A 166 -18.42 -12.94 -9.14
C SER A 166 -18.81 -13.36 -10.55
N CYS A 167 -18.09 -12.88 -11.57
CA CYS A 167 -18.39 -13.15 -12.99
C CYS A 167 -17.32 -14.01 -13.68
N PHE A 168 -16.09 -14.03 -13.15
CA PHE A 168 -14.94 -14.68 -13.77
C PHE A 168 -14.13 -15.47 -12.72
N ALA A 169 -13.17 -16.26 -13.18
CA ALA A 169 -12.24 -16.95 -12.31
C ALA A 169 -11.39 -15.96 -11.47
N THR A 170 -11.00 -16.37 -10.27
CA THR A 170 -10.21 -15.54 -9.33
C THR A 170 -8.92 -14.99 -9.95
N GLN A 171 -8.29 -15.74 -10.86
CA GLN A 171 -7.11 -15.28 -11.61
C GLN A 171 -7.34 -14.01 -12.43
N SER A 172 -8.60 -13.69 -12.79
CA SER A 172 -8.93 -12.47 -13.55
C SER A 172 -8.58 -11.18 -12.80
N VAL A 173 -8.43 -11.23 -11.47
CA VAL A 173 -7.98 -10.10 -10.67
C VAL A 173 -6.54 -9.70 -11.02
N TYR A 174 -5.69 -10.66 -11.41
CA TYR A 174 -4.35 -10.36 -11.89
C TYR A 174 -4.36 -9.66 -13.26
N LEU A 175 -5.36 -9.97 -14.12
CA LEU A 175 -5.54 -9.25 -15.38
C LEU A 175 -5.98 -7.80 -15.15
N LEU A 176 -6.84 -7.56 -14.14
CA LEU A 176 -7.16 -6.21 -13.69
C LEU A 176 -5.89 -5.46 -13.25
N MET A 177 -5.05 -6.10 -12.44
CA MET A 177 -3.77 -5.51 -12.02
C MET A 177 -2.87 -5.22 -13.21
N ALA A 178 -2.77 -6.13 -14.17
CA ALA A 178 -1.98 -5.92 -15.39
C ALA A 178 -2.44 -4.69 -16.16
N ALA A 179 -3.76 -4.52 -16.34
CA ALA A 179 -4.34 -3.35 -17.01
C ALA A 179 -4.06 -2.05 -16.24
N MET A 180 -4.31 -2.03 -14.92
CA MET A 180 -4.08 -0.85 -14.08
C MET A 180 -2.60 -0.46 -14.03
N MET A 181 -1.69 -1.43 -13.92
CA MET A 181 -0.24 -1.17 -13.94
C MET A 181 0.23 -0.71 -15.32
N GLY A 182 -0.34 -1.22 -16.41
CA GLY A 182 -0.09 -0.72 -17.76
C GLY A 182 -0.46 0.75 -17.92
N VAL A 183 -1.64 1.14 -17.43
CA VAL A 183 -2.07 2.56 -17.40
C VAL A 183 -1.14 3.40 -16.52
N ALA A 184 -0.80 2.93 -15.32
CA ALA A 184 0.14 3.61 -14.42
C ALA A 184 1.53 3.81 -15.06
N ALA A 185 2.01 2.82 -15.82
CA ALA A 185 3.25 2.94 -16.58
C ALA A 185 3.19 4.07 -17.62
N VAL A 186 2.11 4.15 -18.40
CA VAL A 186 1.93 5.22 -19.39
C VAL A 186 1.85 6.60 -18.69
N LEU A 187 1.10 6.70 -17.59
CA LEU A 187 0.99 7.95 -16.83
C LEU A 187 2.33 8.40 -16.26
N SER A 188 3.20 7.46 -15.83
CA SER A 188 4.51 7.77 -15.27
C SER A 188 5.45 8.43 -16.28
N LEU A 189 5.31 8.16 -17.57
CA LEU A 189 6.07 8.84 -18.62
C LEU A 189 5.78 10.33 -18.70
N GLY A 190 4.57 10.73 -18.30
CA GLY A 190 4.16 12.13 -18.27
C GLY A 190 4.51 12.88 -16.97
N CYS A 191 5.05 12.22 -15.96
CA CYS A 191 5.50 12.85 -14.72
C CYS A 191 6.93 13.35 -14.90
N HIS A 192 7.10 14.63 -15.28
CA HIS A 192 8.42 15.22 -15.43
C HIS A 192 8.95 15.67 -14.06
N GLU A 193 10.19 15.32 -13.77
CA GLU A 193 10.90 15.77 -12.57
C GLU A 193 11.25 17.25 -12.74
N SER A 194 10.64 18.11 -11.92
CA SER A 194 10.84 19.57 -11.97
C SER A 194 11.93 20.03 -11.02
N VAL A 195 12.22 19.24 -10.00
CA VAL A 195 13.18 19.53 -8.94
C VAL A 195 14.12 18.32 -8.78
N VAL A 196 15.41 18.59 -8.69
CA VAL A 196 16.37 17.56 -8.26
C VAL A 196 16.59 17.79 -6.76
N PRO A 197 16.09 16.91 -5.88
CA PRO A 197 16.34 17.06 -4.45
C PRO A 197 17.84 17.02 -4.18
N PRO A 198 18.32 17.77 -3.18
CA PRO A 198 19.72 17.69 -2.77
C PRO A 198 20.04 16.23 -2.47
N LYS A 199 21.11 15.71 -3.07
CA LYS A 199 21.59 14.35 -2.78
C LYS A 199 21.76 14.22 -1.28
N ALA A 200 21.06 13.26 -0.67
CA ALA A 200 21.29 12.94 0.72
C ALA A 200 22.81 12.70 0.91
N GLU A 201 23.41 13.37 1.89
CA GLU A 201 24.80 13.10 2.23
C GLU A 201 24.96 11.60 2.40
N LYS A 202 25.95 11.03 1.73
CA LYS A 202 26.22 9.59 1.83
C LYS A 202 26.41 9.27 3.31
N GLN A 203 25.40 8.66 3.93
CA GLN A 203 25.49 8.22 5.31
C GLN A 203 26.72 7.32 5.45
N LYS A 204 27.60 7.68 6.38
CA LYS A 204 28.77 6.88 6.71
C LYS A 204 28.27 5.50 7.18
N GLY A 205 28.52 4.45 6.41
CA GLY A 205 28.12 3.09 6.75
C GLY A 205 27.09 2.45 5.81
N GLY A 206 26.67 3.12 4.72
CA GLY A 206 25.71 2.56 3.76
C GLY A 206 24.32 2.33 4.36
N ILE A 207 23.54 1.44 3.75
CA ILE A 207 22.17 1.12 4.16
C ILE A 207 22.12 0.60 5.61
N PHE A 208 23.03 -0.29 5.99
CA PHE A 208 23.09 -0.83 7.36
C PHE A 208 23.45 0.23 8.41
N GLY A 209 24.34 1.17 8.09
CA GLY A 209 24.68 2.27 9.00
C GLY A 209 23.48 3.16 9.28
N GLY A 210 22.71 3.51 8.26
CA GLY A 210 21.48 4.29 8.41
C GLY A 210 20.40 3.55 9.22
N MET A 211 20.26 2.24 9.03
CA MET A 211 19.32 1.43 9.83
C MET A 211 19.70 1.39 11.31
N VAL A 212 20.99 1.19 11.61
CA VAL A 212 21.47 1.15 13.00
C VAL A 212 21.29 2.51 13.67
N GLU A 213 21.60 3.60 12.97
CA GLU A 213 21.41 4.96 13.47
C GLU A 213 19.93 5.30 13.69
N GLY A 214 19.06 4.95 12.73
CA GLY A 214 17.61 5.10 12.88
C GLY A 214 17.05 4.30 14.06
N ALA A 215 17.46 3.04 14.21
CA ALA A 215 17.09 2.22 15.36
C ALA A 215 17.58 2.85 16.68
N ARG A 216 18.85 3.28 16.73
CA ARG A 216 19.40 3.96 17.91
C ARG A 216 18.58 5.19 18.29
N LEU A 217 18.27 6.07 17.33
CA LEU A 217 17.45 7.27 17.59
C LEU A 217 16.06 6.91 18.11
N THR A 218 15.41 5.92 17.51
CA THR A 218 14.07 5.46 17.92
C THR A 218 14.08 4.91 19.35
N PHE A 219 15.06 4.08 19.71
CA PHE A 219 15.07 3.43 21.03
C PHE A 219 15.71 4.29 22.12
N CYS A 220 16.56 5.27 21.79
CA CYS A 220 17.12 6.22 22.77
C CYS A 220 16.16 7.33 23.14
N ASN A 221 15.23 7.72 22.25
CA ASN A 221 14.22 8.73 22.55
C ASN A 221 12.98 8.07 23.14
N HIS A 222 12.55 8.52 24.33
CA HIS A 222 11.41 7.94 25.05
C HIS A 222 10.10 8.00 24.25
N ASP A 223 9.80 9.14 23.64
CA ASP A 223 8.54 9.34 22.92
C ASP A 223 8.52 8.55 21.61
N LEU A 224 9.63 8.55 20.86
CA LEU A 224 9.77 7.76 19.65
C LEU A 224 9.68 6.26 19.94
N ARG A 225 10.28 5.80 21.02
CA ARG A 225 10.20 4.40 21.47
C ARG A 225 8.77 3.99 21.80
N LEU A 226 8.01 4.83 22.53
CA LEU A 226 6.62 4.54 22.86
C LEU A 226 5.73 4.48 21.61
N ILE A 227 5.89 5.43 20.68
CA ILE A 227 5.17 5.43 19.41
C ILE A 227 5.52 4.18 18.60
N PHE A 228 6.80 3.84 18.53
CA PHE A 228 7.26 2.65 17.80
C PHE A 228 6.68 1.36 18.41
N ILE A 229 6.80 1.17 19.73
CA ILE A 229 6.32 -0.05 20.39
C ILE A 229 4.79 -0.16 20.27
N SER A 230 4.05 0.91 20.54
CA SER A 230 2.58 0.88 20.43
C SER A 230 2.12 0.65 18.99
N GLY A 231 2.75 1.28 18.02
CA GLY A 231 2.48 1.04 16.61
C GLY A 231 2.82 -0.40 16.20
N PHE A 232 3.99 -0.90 16.59
CA PHE A 232 4.40 -2.28 16.30
C PHE A 232 3.42 -3.30 16.87
N LEU A 233 3.02 -3.17 18.14
CA LEU A 233 2.06 -4.08 18.76
C LEU A 233 0.68 -4.00 18.10
N GLY A 234 0.22 -2.80 17.74
CA GLY A 234 -1.04 -2.60 17.01
C GLY A 234 -1.02 -3.26 15.63
N PHE A 235 0.03 -3.02 14.83
CA PHE A 235 0.17 -3.65 13.52
C PHE A 235 0.42 -5.16 13.59
N PHE A 236 1.11 -5.64 14.63
CA PHE A 236 1.32 -7.06 14.85
C PHE A 236 -0.01 -7.78 15.11
N ALA A 237 -0.85 -7.22 16.00
CA ALA A 237 -2.16 -7.78 16.29
C ALA A 237 -3.08 -7.74 15.06
N PHE A 238 -3.12 -6.59 14.35
CA PHE A 238 -3.88 -6.46 13.12
C PHE A 238 -3.44 -7.45 12.03
N GLY A 239 -2.13 -7.57 11.80
CA GLY A 239 -1.60 -8.47 10.77
C GLY A 239 -1.83 -9.95 11.07
N ALA A 240 -1.86 -10.34 12.35
CA ALA A 240 -2.21 -11.70 12.74
C ALA A 240 -3.68 -12.03 12.41
N PHE A 241 -4.60 -11.07 12.61
CA PHE A 241 -6.01 -11.24 12.30
C PHE A 241 -6.28 -11.14 10.79
N ASP A 242 -5.74 -10.15 10.11
CA ASP A 242 -5.94 -9.84 8.69
C ASP A 242 -5.73 -11.07 7.78
N SER A 243 -4.70 -11.86 8.04
CA SER A 243 -4.41 -13.06 7.25
C SER A 243 -5.38 -14.22 7.52
N LEU A 244 -5.98 -14.30 8.71
CA LEU A 244 -6.88 -15.38 9.12
C LEU A 244 -8.36 -15.03 8.90
N GLU A 245 -8.69 -13.77 8.63
CA GLU A 245 -10.05 -13.28 8.41
C GLU A 245 -10.78 -14.05 7.30
N SER A 246 -10.09 -14.39 6.21
CA SER A 246 -10.65 -15.13 5.10
C SER A 246 -11.09 -16.57 5.50
N LEU A 247 -10.36 -17.19 6.40
CA LEU A 247 -10.72 -18.51 6.95
C LEU A 247 -11.93 -18.42 7.86
N PHE A 248 -12.03 -17.38 8.68
CA PHE A 248 -13.21 -17.13 9.50
C PHE A 248 -14.46 -16.96 8.62
N TYR A 249 -14.36 -16.21 7.53
CA TYR A 249 -15.47 -16.04 6.57
C TYR A 249 -15.88 -17.35 5.91
N ARG A 250 -14.90 -18.20 5.50
CA ARG A 250 -15.18 -19.48 4.88
C ARG A 250 -15.71 -20.52 5.89
N ASP A 251 -15.03 -20.71 7.03
CA ASP A 251 -15.23 -21.85 7.92
C ASP A 251 -16.29 -21.61 9.00
N VAL A 252 -16.48 -20.35 9.42
CA VAL A 252 -17.43 -19.96 10.47
C VAL A 252 -18.69 -19.34 9.89
N LEU A 253 -18.54 -18.34 9.01
CA LEU A 253 -19.69 -17.66 8.41
C LEU A 253 -20.24 -18.38 7.19
N ASN A 254 -19.51 -19.33 6.60
CA ASN A 254 -19.89 -20.09 5.40
C ASN A 254 -20.27 -19.19 4.21
N VAL A 255 -19.57 -18.07 4.05
CA VAL A 255 -19.78 -17.16 2.92
C VAL A 255 -18.71 -17.39 1.85
N ASP A 256 -19.04 -17.03 0.60
CA ASP A 256 -18.15 -17.23 -0.55
C ASP A 256 -17.08 -16.12 -0.66
N ILE A 257 -16.15 -16.28 -1.63
CA ILE A 257 -15.03 -15.37 -1.88
C ILE A 257 -15.48 -13.94 -2.21
N VAL A 258 -16.68 -13.75 -2.77
CA VAL A 258 -17.20 -12.41 -3.13
C VAL A 258 -17.41 -11.58 -1.87
N TRP A 259 -17.86 -12.20 -0.79
CA TRP A 259 -18.03 -11.54 0.52
C TRP A 259 -16.72 -11.04 1.10
N LEU A 260 -15.60 -11.73 0.85
CA LEU A 260 -14.27 -11.24 1.26
C LEU A 260 -14.00 -9.85 0.65
N GLY A 261 -14.33 -9.66 -0.63
CA GLY A 261 -14.20 -8.36 -1.30
C GLY A 261 -15.10 -7.28 -0.70
N TRP A 262 -16.38 -7.60 -0.46
CA TRP A 262 -17.35 -6.66 0.13
C TRP A 262 -16.97 -6.25 1.56
N LEU A 263 -16.67 -7.20 2.42
CA LEU A 263 -16.34 -6.95 3.82
C LEU A 263 -15.02 -6.17 3.96
N SER A 264 -13.98 -6.53 3.20
CA SER A 264 -12.73 -5.76 3.17
C SER A 264 -12.96 -4.32 2.68
N SER A 265 -13.91 -4.11 1.76
CA SER A 265 -14.28 -2.75 1.31
C SER A 265 -14.99 -1.95 2.40
N VAL A 266 -15.83 -2.58 3.23
CA VAL A 266 -16.46 -1.92 4.39
C VAL A 266 -15.41 -1.47 5.39
N VAL A 267 -14.38 -2.29 5.66
CA VAL A 267 -13.24 -1.92 6.51
C VAL A 267 -12.50 -0.72 5.94
N GLY A 268 -12.23 -0.70 4.62
CA GLY A 268 -11.59 0.44 3.96
C GLY A 268 -12.44 1.73 4.03
N LEU A 269 -13.75 1.61 3.87
CA LEU A 269 -14.68 2.75 3.97
C LEU A 269 -14.69 3.33 5.39
N THR A 270 -14.82 2.48 6.41
CA THR A 270 -14.82 2.91 7.82
C THR A 270 -13.49 3.55 8.22
N SER A 271 -12.37 3.01 7.72
CA SER A 271 -11.05 3.62 7.91
C SER A 271 -10.95 5.00 7.27
N SER A 272 -11.51 5.19 6.07
CA SER A 272 -11.56 6.48 5.39
C SER A 272 -12.40 7.50 6.15
N VAL A 273 -13.55 7.09 6.69
CA VAL A 273 -14.40 7.93 7.54
C VAL A 273 -13.66 8.32 8.82
N GLY A 274 -12.96 7.38 9.46
CA GLY A 274 -12.13 7.64 10.63
C GLY A 274 -11.01 8.65 10.35
N ALA A 275 -10.29 8.46 9.23
CA ALA A 275 -9.25 9.39 8.79
C ALA A 275 -9.82 10.81 8.54
N PHE A 276 -10.97 10.90 7.88
CA PHE A 276 -11.64 12.18 7.67
C PHE A 276 -12.08 12.85 8.99
N ALA A 277 -12.61 12.08 9.94
CA ALA A 277 -12.99 12.59 11.26
C ALA A 277 -11.78 13.18 12.00
N LEU A 278 -10.60 12.52 11.89
CA LEU A 278 -9.35 13.03 12.49
C LEU A 278 -8.94 14.40 11.91
N THR A 279 -9.21 14.68 10.63
CA THR A 279 -8.89 15.99 10.04
C THR A 279 -9.70 17.13 10.64
N LYS A 280 -10.86 16.82 11.25
CA LYS A 280 -11.72 17.81 11.93
C LYS A 280 -11.33 18.03 13.39
N LEU A 281 -10.50 17.17 13.96
CA LEU A 281 -10.01 17.33 15.32
C LEU A 281 -8.94 18.42 15.38
N SER A 282 -9.05 19.29 16.40
CA SER A 282 -7.99 20.26 16.68
C SER A 282 -6.70 19.54 17.06
N ALA A 283 -5.54 20.06 16.63
CA ALA A 283 -4.22 19.53 16.94
C ALA A 283 -3.98 19.29 18.46
N ARG A 284 -4.69 20.02 19.34
CA ARG A 284 -4.64 19.84 20.79
C ARG A 284 -5.20 18.49 21.25
N HIS A 285 -6.11 17.88 20.49
CA HIS A 285 -6.73 16.59 20.83
C HIS A 285 -5.96 15.40 20.24
N VAL A 286 -5.08 15.64 19.25
CA VAL A 286 -4.24 14.61 18.67
C VAL A 286 -3.01 14.40 19.56
N ASN A 287 -3.14 13.51 20.52
CA ASN A 287 -2.11 13.21 21.50
C ASN A 287 -1.97 11.69 21.72
N LEU A 288 -0.96 11.29 22.49
CA LEU A 288 -0.69 9.87 22.79
C LEU A 288 -1.89 9.16 23.45
N ARG A 289 -2.71 9.88 24.24
CA ARG A 289 -3.89 9.29 24.87
C ARG A 289 -4.97 8.91 23.84
N LEU A 290 -5.17 9.75 22.82
CA LEU A 290 -6.08 9.44 21.71
C LEU A 290 -5.59 8.21 20.93
N LEU A 291 -4.29 8.14 20.65
CA LEU A 291 -3.67 7.01 19.98
C LEU A 291 -3.87 5.71 20.77
N LEU A 292 -3.53 5.70 22.05
CA LEU A 292 -3.69 4.52 22.91
C LEU A 292 -5.17 4.15 23.07
N GLY A 293 -6.06 5.13 23.23
CA GLY A 293 -7.50 4.90 23.32
C GLY A 293 -8.06 4.27 22.03
N SER A 294 -7.64 4.73 20.87
CA SER A 294 -8.06 4.14 19.58
C SER A 294 -7.56 2.70 19.41
N LEU A 295 -6.32 2.42 19.80
CA LEU A 295 -5.79 1.04 19.79
C LEU A 295 -6.54 0.12 20.74
N MET A 296 -6.90 0.59 21.94
CA MET A 296 -7.74 -0.17 22.89
C MET A 296 -9.13 -0.46 22.31
N THR A 297 -9.75 0.52 21.65
CA THR A 297 -11.06 0.34 21.03
C THR A 297 -11.01 -0.71 19.91
N VAL A 298 -9.98 -0.68 19.07
CA VAL A 298 -9.75 -1.71 18.05
C VAL A 298 -9.56 -3.08 18.70
N GLY A 299 -8.74 -3.19 19.76
CA GLY A 299 -8.54 -4.44 20.48
C GLY A 299 -9.82 -5.02 21.09
N ILE A 300 -10.69 -4.17 21.66
CA ILE A 300 -12.00 -4.59 22.18
C ILE A 300 -12.90 -5.07 21.03
N GLY A 301 -12.90 -4.38 19.88
CA GLY A 301 -13.67 -4.77 18.70
C GLY A 301 -13.27 -6.15 18.14
N TYR A 302 -12.01 -6.54 18.26
CA TYR A 302 -11.55 -7.89 17.86
C TYR A 302 -11.89 -8.99 18.88
N MET A 303 -12.22 -8.64 20.12
CA MET A 303 -12.61 -9.60 21.15
C MET A 303 -14.13 -9.84 21.22
N ALA A 304 -14.93 -8.96 20.61
CA ALA A 304 -16.39 -9.03 20.56
C ALA A 304 -16.89 -9.86 19.39
#